data_b78afecf2bb4a286a116c4c07e9af3bc
#
_entry.id   b78afecf2bb4a286a116c4c07e9af3bc
#
_cell.length_a   1.000
_cell.length_b   1.000
_cell.length_c   1.000
_cell.angle_alpha   90.00
_cell.angle_beta   90.00
_cell.angle_gamma   90.00
#
_symmetry.space_group_name_H-M   'P 1'
#
loop_
_entity.id
_entity.type
_entity.pdbx_description
1 polymer ?
#
loop_
_entity_poly.entity_id
_entity_poly.type
_entity_poly.pdbx_seq_one_letter_code
_entity_poly.pdbx_strand_id
1 'polypeptide(L)'
;NLKAIRTFAFFGCSSLSSIRIPDRLELLSYSAFGGCSSLTTFDIPPQVSRIEEWAFASCESLSSMVIPDSVTNLEKGVFCACTSLSSVSIGNGVSSIEPGTFGVCSALTTLRIGSGVKTISKDVFLECSSLQSITYNGTKEQWQQIALAPEWNEDIPAKVVHCSDGDVELD
;
A
#
# COMPACT_ATOMS: atom_id res chain seq x y z
N ASN A 1 11.11 19.70 -15.00
CA ASN A 1 11.78 19.31 -13.73
C ASN A 1 10.80 19.21 -12.55
N LEU A 2 9.63 18.57 -12.73
CA LEU A 2 8.68 18.34 -11.66
C LEU A 2 9.25 17.27 -10.70
N LYS A 3 9.48 17.64 -9.44
CA LYS A 3 10.00 16.75 -8.40
C LYS A 3 8.97 16.34 -7.36
N ALA A 4 7.89 17.09 -7.22
CA ALA A 4 6.84 16.81 -6.26
C ALA A 4 5.45 17.14 -6.82
N ILE A 5 4.49 16.28 -6.54
CA ILE A 5 3.07 16.60 -6.64
C ILE A 5 2.66 17.03 -5.24
N ARG A 6 2.26 18.30 -5.11
CA ARG A 6 2.02 18.95 -3.83
C ARG A 6 0.69 18.52 -3.20
N THR A 7 0.56 18.84 -1.91
CA THR A 7 -0.65 18.64 -1.11
C THR A 7 -1.91 19.05 -1.87
N PHE A 8 -2.88 18.14 -1.95
CA PHE A 8 -4.18 18.32 -2.61
C PHE A 8 -4.14 18.65 -4.11
N ALA A 9 -3.01 18.45 -4.81
CA ALA A 9 -2.86 18.90 -6.21
C ALA A 9 -3.96 18.38 -7.15
N PHE A 10 -4.44 17.14 -6.95
CA PHE A 10 -5.52 16.50 -7.70
C PHE A 10 -6.66 16.03 -6.79
N PHE A 11 -6.71 16.56 -5.55
CA PHE A 11 -7.73 16.13 -4.60
C PHE A 11 -9.15 16.30 -5.16
N GLY A 12 -9.95 15.25 -5.07
CA GLY A 12 -11.34 15.26 -5.54
C GLY A 12 -11.51 15.33 -7.06
N CYS A 13 -10.44 15.12 -7.85
CA CYS A 13 -10.55 15.03 -9.30
C CYS A 13 -11.25 13.71 -9.70
N SER A 14 -12.55 13.61 -9.39
CA SER A 14 -13.34 12.37 -9.51
C SER A 14 -13.46 11.85 -10.95
N SER A 15 -13.26 12.68 -11.95
CA SER A 15 -13.28 12.26 -13.38
C SER A 15 -11.90 11.90 -13.92
N LEU A 16 -10.83 12.01 -13.12
CA LEU A 16 -9.47 11.66 -13.52
C LEU A 16 -9.33 10.14 -13.58
N SER A 17 -9.30 9.56 -14.79
CA SER A 17 -9.21 8.10 -15.00
C SER A 17 -7.77 7.60 -15.12
N SER A 18 -6.86 8.42 -15.61
CA SER A 18 -5.43 8.13 -15.72
C SER A 18 -4.60 9.41 -15.76
N ILE A 19 -3.34 9.31 -15.39
CA ILE A 19 -2.40 10.42 -15.48
C ILE A 19 -1.00 9.88 -15.73
N ARG A 20 -0.24 10.55 -16.58
CA ARG A 20 1.17 10.23 -16.79
C ARG A 20 2.03 11.11 -15.90
N ILE A 21 2.87 10.48 -15.10
CA ILE A 21 3.78 11.14 -14.16
C ILE A 21 5.21 11.08 -14.71
N PRO A 22 5.98 12.19 -14.65
CA PRO A 22 7.38 12.19 -15.07
C PRO A 22 8.25 11.31 -14.17
N ASP A 23 9.23 10.60 -14.76
CA ASP A 23 10.11 9.65 -14.05
C ASP A 23 10.99 10.28 -12.94
N ARG A 24 11.13 11.62 -12.95
CA ARG A 24 11.94 12.36 -11.97
C ARG A 24 11.18 12.82 -10.73
N LEU A 25 9.93 12.37 -10.59
CA LEU A 25 9.15 12.67 -9.38
C LEU A 25 9.78 11.96 -8.16
N GLU A 26 9.96 12.69 -7.07
CA GLU A 26 10.56 12.20 -5.83
C GLU A 26 9.54 12.08 -4.69
N LEU A 27 8.44 12.86 -4.77
CA LEU A 27 7.46 13.01 -3.69
C LEU A 27 6.02 13.06 -4.20
N LEU A 28 5.17 12.25 -3.58
CA LEU A 28 3.71 12.37 -3.63
C LEU A 28 3.24 12.90 -2.26
N SER A 29 2.76 14.14 -2.24
CA SER A 29 2.42 14.82 -0.99
C SER A 29 1.04 14.43 -0.45
N TYR A 30 0.72 14.93 0.73
CA TYR A 30 -0.53 14.69 1.45
C TYR A 30 -1.77 14.83 0.55
N SER A 31 -2.58 13.77 0.50
CA SER A 31 -3.83 13.69 -0.28
C SER A 31 -3.70 14.16 -1.73
N ALA A 32 -2.54 14.01 -2.36
CA ALA A 32 -2.28 14.55 -3.71
C ALA A 32 -3.29 14.04 -4.75
N PHE A 33 -3.76 12.79 -4.64
CA PHE A 33 -4.77 12.14 -5.47
C PHE A 33 -5.98 11.66 -4.65
N GLY A 34 -6.12 12.11 -3.41
CA GLY A 34 -7.24 11.73 -2.56
C GLY A 34 -8.59 12.02 -3.25
N GLY A 35 -9.50 11.05 -3.28
CA GLY A 35 -10.81 11.20 -3.92
C GLY A 35 -10.81 11.20 -5.46
N CYS A 36 -9.72 10.78 -6.11
CA CYS A 36 -9.71 10.52 -7.56
C CYS A 36 -10.44 9.21 -7.86
N SER A 37 -11.76 9.19 -7.64
CA SER A 37 -12.58 7.97 -7.64
C SER A 37 -12.62 7.21 -8.96
N SER A 38 -12.35 7.87 -10.10
CA SER A 38 -12.27 7.22 -11.42
C SER A 38 -10.85 6.76 -11.80
N LEU A 39 -9.84 7.00 -10.96
CA LEU A 39 -8.45 6.62 -11.27
C LEU A 39 -8.31 5.10 -11.23
N THR A 40 -8.04 4.49 -12.39
CA THR A 40 -7.99 3.02 -12.53
C THR A 40 -6.59 2.45 -12.37
N THR A 41 -5.59 3.19 -12.79
CA THR A 41 -4.17 2.79 -12.75
C THR A 41 -3.28 3.98 -12.43
N PHE A 42 -2.20 3.72 -11.73
CA PHE A 42 -1.16 4.72 -11.46
C PHE A 42 0.21 4.05 -11.36
N ASP A 43 1.12 4.47 -12.21
CA ASP A 43 2.51 4.00 -12.17
C ASP A 43 3.33 4.94 -11.29
N ILE A 44 3.79 4.44 -10.14
CA ILE A 44 4.67 5.20 -9.25
C ILE A 44 6.06 5.29 -9.89
N PRO A 45 6.55 6.50 -10.19
CA PRO A 45 7.87 6.67 -10.80
C PRO A 45 9.02 6.12 -9.94
N PRO A 46 10.10 5.60 -10.57
CA PRO A 46 11.18 4.90 -9.87
C PRO A 46 12.06 5.80 -8.99
N GLN A 47 11.86 7.11 -9.02
CA GLN A 47 12.56 8.08 -8.16
C GLN A 47 11.73 8.48 -6.93
N VAL A 48 10.47 8.07 -6.84
CA VAL A 48 9.62 8.37 -5.68
C VAL A 48 10.18 7.64 -4.47
N SER A 49 10.57 8.41 -3.45
CA SER A 49 11.08 7.89 -2.18
C SER A 49 10.07 8.04 -1.04
N ARG A 50 9.08 8.92 -1.19
CA ARG A 50 8.09 9.20 -0.16
C ARG A 50 6.70 9.37 -0.74
N ILE A 51 5.73 8.70 -0.12
CA ILE A 51 4.29 8.83 -0.36
C ILE A 51 3.66 9.23 0.96
N GLU A 52 3.18 10.48 1.02
CA GLU A 52 2.64 11.05 2.26
C GLU A 52 1.20 10.58 2.53
N GLU A 53 0.73 10.90 3.74
CA GLU A 53 -0.57 10.46 4.24
C GLU A 53 -1.71 10.70 3.25
N TRP A 54 -2.58 9.70 3.10
CA TRP A 54 -3.82 9.77 2.31
C TRP A 54 -3.61 10.04 0.82
N ALA A 55 -2.39 9.89 0.28
CA ALA A 55 -2.05 10.31 -1.09
C ALA A 55 -3.00 9.75 -2.16
N PHE A 56 -3.52 8.54 -2.00
CA PHE A 56 -4.47 7.87 -2.89
C PHE A 56 -5.76 7.43 -2.17
N ALA A 57 -6.06 8.00 -1.01
CA ALA A 57 -7.27 7.63 -0.28
C ALA A 57 -8.52 7.84 -1.13
N SER A 58 -9.47 6.92 -1.06
CA SER A 58 -10.73 6.96 -1.84
C SER A 58 -10.53 7.01 -3.37
N CYS A 59 -9.43 6.41 -3.87
CA CYS A 59 -9.29 6.09 -5.29
C CYS A 59 -10.06 4.79 -5.58
N GLU A 60 -11.38 4.88 -5.57
CA GLU A 60 -12.30 3.72 -5.54
C GLU A 60 -12.17 2.79 -6.73
N SER A 61 -11.75 3.29 -7.91
CA SER A 61 -11.57 2.50 -9.14
C SER A 61 -10.15 1.94 -9.31
N LEU A 62 -9.21 2.28 -8.41
CA LEU A 62 -7.83 1.81 -8.50
C LEU A 62 -7.79 0.30 -8.28
N SER A 63 -7.33 -0.45 -9.29
CA SER A 63 -7.46 -1.91 -9.30
C SER A 63 -6.22 -2.65 -8.79
N SER A 64 -5.05 -2.08 -8.97
CA SER A 64 -3.78 -2.67 -8.51
C SER A 64 -2.74 -1.59 -8.25
N MET A 65 -1.74 -1.90 -7.40
CA MET A 65 -0.64 -1.00 -7.12
C MET A 65 0.68 -1.74 -6.97
N VAL A 66 1.71 -1.21 -7.60
CA VAL A 66 3.11 -1.62 -7.37
C VAL A 66 3.85 -0.45 -6.74
N ILE A 67 4.34 -0.64 -5.52
CA ILE A 67 5.17 0.33 -4.79
C ILE A 67 6.62 -0.07 -5.04
N PRO A 68 7.42 0.74 -5.74
CA PRO A 68 8.79 0.39 -6.10
C PRO A 68 9.74 0.37 -4.88
N ASP A 69 10.89 -0.28 -5.04
CA ASP A 69 11.93 -0.37 -4.01
C ASP A 69 12.50 0.99 -3.59
N SER A 70 12.36 2.01 -4.43
CA SER A 70 12.78 3.38 -4.11
C SER A 70 11.97 4.02 -2.98
N VAL A 71 10.71 3.58 -2.78
CA VAL A 71 9.86 4.11 -1.71
C VAL A 71 10.34 3.59 -0.36
N THR A 72 10.82 4.50 0.49
CA THR A 72 11.25 4.21 1.85
C THR A 72 10.22 4.63 2.89
N ASN A 73 9.40 5.62 2.55
CA ASN A 73 8.37 6.17 3.43
C ASN A 73 6.99 6.01 2.78
N LEU A 74 6.22 5.08 3.31
CA LEU A 74 4.81 4.86 2.98
C LEU A 74 4.00 5.23 4.21
N GLU A 75 3.35 6.40 4.19
CA GLU A 75 2.71 6.96 5.37
C GLU A 75 1.29 6.40 5.58
N LYS A 76 0.63 6.82 6.66
CA LYS A 76 -0.67 6.27 7.05
C LYS A 76 -1.77 6.55 6.01
N GLY A 77 -2.70 5.62 5.89
CA GLY A 77 -3.91 5.78 5.09
C GLY A 77 -3.70 5.97 3.59
N VAL A 78 -2.50 5.70 3.06
CA VAL A 78 -2.17 6.03 1.66
C VAL A 78 -3.19 5.48 0.68
N PHE A 79 -3.69 4.26 0.87
CA PHE A 79 -4.68 3.61 0.01
C PHE A 79 -6.01 3.34 0.74
N CYS A 80 -6.29 4.08 1.81
CA CYS A 80 -7.54 3.91 2.55
C CYS A 80 -8.76 4.10 1.63
N ALA A 81 -9.74 3.21 1.74
CA ALA A 81 -10.97 3.22 0.95
C ALA A 81 -10.76 3.09 -0.58
N CYS A 82 -9.67 2.43 -1.01
CA CYS A 82 -9.50 2.00 -2.39
C CYS A 82 -10.28 0.69 -2.60
N THR A 83 -11.61 0.78 -2.71
CA THR A 83 -12.53 -0.36 -2.64
C THR A 83 -12.42 -1.37 -3.78
N SER A 84 -11.86 -0.98 -4.94
CA SER A 84 -11.58 -1.89 -6.06
C SER A 84 -10.14 -2.43 -6.07
N LEU A 85 -9.28 -2.02 -5.13
CA LEU A 85 -7.88 -2.41 -5.10
C LEU A 85 -7.77 -3.90 -4.75
N SER A 86 -7.48 -4.74 -5.75
CA SER A 86 -7.48 -6.20 -5.63
C SER A 86 -6.10 -6.78 -5.33
N SER A 87 -5.03 -6.10 -5.74
CA SER A 87 -3.67 -6.57 -5.53
C SER A 87 -2.69 -5.43 -5.25
N VAL A 88 -1.78 -5.66 -4.32
CA VAL A 88 -0.70 -4.73 -4.01
C VAL A 88 0.63 -5.46 -3.89
N SER A 89 1.68 -4.87 -4.45
CA SER A 89 3.06 -5.30 -4.24
C SER A 89 3.86 -4.17 -3.61
N ILE A 90 4.40 -4.40 -2.42
CA ILE A 90 5.24 -3.46 -1.68
C ILE A 90 6.70 -3.80 -1.92
N GLY A 91 7.48 -2.84 -2.38
CA GLY A 91 8.91 -2.97 -2.62
C GLY A 91 9.74 -3.13 -1.34
N ASN A 92 10.99 -3.53 -1.51
CA ASN A 92 11.90 -3.84 -0.38
C ASN A 92 12.41 -2.58 0.36
N GLY A 93 12.19 -1.38 -0.17
CA GLY A 93 12.58 -0.12 0.49
C GLY A 93 11.70 0.26 1.66
N VAL A 94 10.43 -0.15 1.67
CA VAL A 94 9.48 0.19 2.72
C VAL A 94 9.85 -0.52 4.02
N SER A 95 10.02 0.25 5.10
CA SER A 95 10.39 -0.27 6.41
C SER A 95 9.21 -0.46 7.36
N SER A 96 8.10 0.25 7.13
CA SER A 96 6.92 0.24 7.99
C SER A 96 5.64 0.28 7.15
N ILE A 97 4.62 -0.49 7.54
CA ILE A 97 3.26 -0.37 7.02
C ILE A 97 2.43 0.29 8.11
N GLU A 98 2.04 1.53 7.86
CA GLU A 98 1.43 2.43 8.83
C GLU A 98 -0.09 2.19 8.98
N PRO A 99 -0.72 2.70 10.07
CA PRO A 99 -2.14 2.49 10.32
C PRO A 99 -3.03 2.90 9.15
N GLY A 100 -4.03 2.08 8.84
CA GLY A 100 -5.03 2.37 7.80
C GLY A 100 -4.49 2.42 6.38
N THR A 101 -3.21 2.03 6.14
CA THR A 101 -2.62 2.09 4.79
C THR A 101 -3.49 1.41 3.75
N PHE A 102 -4.13 0.29 4.08
CA PHE A 102 -5.07 -0.43 3.23
C PHE A 102 -6.47 -0.53 3.87
N GLY A 103 -6.78 0.32 4.85
CA GLY A 103 -8.09 0.30 5.50
C GLY A 103 -9.22 0.42 4.48
N VAL A 104 -10.28 -0.39 4.64
CA VAL A 104 -11.46 -0.43 3.76
C VAL A 104 -11.14 -0.80 2.29
N CYS A 105 -10.03 -1.51 2.05
CA CYS A 105 -9.74 -2.11 0.74
C CYS A 105 -10.48 -3.45 0.59
N SER A 106 -11.80 -3.41 0.51
CA SER A 106 -12.67 -4.59 0.59
C SER A 106 -12.47 -5.60 -0.56
N ALA A 107 -11.94 -5.18 -1.72
CA ALA A 107 -11.60 -6.07 -2.83
C ALA A 107 -10.16 -6.62 -2.76
N LEU A 108 -9.34 -6.23 -1.79
CA LEU A 108 -7.94 -6.66 -1.72
C LEU A 108 -7.86 -8.16 -1.44
N THR A 109 -7.38 -8.93 -2.40
CA THR A 109 -7.26 -10.40 -2.31
C THR A 109 -5.83 -10.86 -2.11
N THR A 110 -4.87 -10.12 -2.67
CA THR A 110 -3.45 -10.52 -2.65
C THR A 110 -2.56 -9.35 -2.25
N LEU A 111 -1.65 -9.62 -1.32
CA LEU A 111 -0.64 -8.66 -0.87
C LEU A 111 0.74 -9.32 -0.93
N ARG A 112 1.69 -8.65 -1.59
CA ARG A 112 3.10 -9.00 -1.52
C ARG A 112 3.84 -7.96 -0.70
N ILE A 113 4.58 -8.40 0.32
CA ILE A 113 5.34 -7.57 1.25
C ILE A 113 6.83 -7.73 0.97
N GLY A 114 7.53 -6.63 0.75
CA GLY A 114 8.97 -6.60 0.57
C GLY A 114 9.73 -6.97 1.85
N SER A 115 10.92 -7.55 1.69
CA SER A 115 11.76 -8.02 2.81
C SER A 115 12.32 -6.88 3.70
N GLY A 116 12.17 -5.63 3.28
CA GLY A 116 12.57 -4.46 4.06
C GLY A 116 11.67 -4.12 5.23
N VAL A 117 10.42 -4.61 5.23
CA VAL A 117 9.43 -4.29 6.26
C VAL A 117 9.88 -4.84 7.63
N LYS A 118 9.84 -3.95 8.64
CA LYS A 118 10.21 -4.23 10.04
C LYS A 118 9.04 -4.07 11.00
N THR A 119 8.02 -3.31 10.61
CA THR A 119 6.84 -3.07 11.45
C THR A 119 5.57 -3.11 10.64
N ILE A 120 4.52 -3.72 11.20
CA ILE A 120 3.14 -3.67 10.69
C ILE A 120 2.27 -3.15 11.82
N SER A 121 1.66 -1.99 11.60
CA SER A 121 0.84 -1.29 12.59
C SER A 121 -0.53 -1.95 12.74
N LYS A 122 -1.26 -1.53 13.76
CA LYS A 122 -2.68 -1.91 13.91
C LYS A 122 -3.53 -1.26 12.82
N ASP A 123 -4.71 -1.79 12.59
CA ASP A 123 -5.71 -1.25 11.65
C ASP A 123 -5.20 -1.11 10.20
N VAL A 124 -4.06 -1.74 9.86
CA VAL A 124 -3.49 -1.68 8.51
C VAL A 124 -4.47 -2.24 7.48
N PHE A 125 -5.17 -3.34 7.85
CA PHE A 125 -6.11 -4.07 7.00
C PHE A 125 -7.55 -4.00 7.52
N LEU A 126 -7.89 -2.94 8.25
CA LEU A 126 -9.27 -2.73 8.73
C LEU A 126 -10.26 -2.90 7.56
N GLU A 127 -11.27 -3.79 7.72
CA GLU A 127 -12.26 -4.10 6.69
C GLU A 127 -11.70 -4.64 5.35
N CYS A 128 -10.51 -5.26 5.36
CA CYS A 128 -9.97 -5.98 4.19
C CYS A 128 -10.51 -7.41 4.09
N SER A 129 -11.83 -7.56 4.08
CA SER A 129 -12.55 -8.83 4.20
C SER A 129 -12.29 -9.85 3.07
N SER A 130 -11.58 -9.48 2.01
CA SER A 130 -11.22 -10.37 0.90
C SER A 130 -9.75 -10.79 0.89
N LEU A 131 -8.89 -10.33 1.81
CA LEU A 131 -7.45 -10.59 1.78
C LEU A 131 -7.16 -12.05 2.18
N GLN A 132 -6.91 -12.88 1.18
CA GLN A 132 -6.71 -14.33 1.32
C GLN A 132 -5.25 -14.75 1.23
N SER A 133 -4.41 -13.98 0.53
CA SER A 133 -3.04 -14.36 0.24
C SER A 133 -2.07 -13.23 0.61
N ILE A 134 -1.18 -13.53 1.54
CA ILE A 134 -0.06 -12.66 1.90
C ILE A 134 1.23 -13.40 1.56
N THR A 135 2.08 -12.77 0.74
CA THR A 135 3.42 -13.26 0.43
C THR A 135 4.45 -12.29 1.00
N TYR A 136 5.45 -12.82 1.68
CA TYR A 136 6.59 -12.06 2.17
C TYR A 136 7.86 -12.44 1.39
N ASN A 137 8.58 -11.45 0.89
CA ASN A 137 9.78 -11.67 0.06
C ASN A 137 11.04 -12.10 0.85
N GLY A 138 10.91 -12.34 2.15
CA GLY A 138 11.96 -12.84 3.03
C GLY A 138 11.71 -14.25 3.53
N THR A 139 12.55 -14.72 4.45
CA THR A 139 12.43 -16.03 5.11
C THR A 139 11.44 -15.98 6.28
N LYS A 140 11.03 -17.16 6.76
CA LYS A 140 10.22 -17.29 7.99
C LYS A 140 10.89 -16.65 9.20
N GLU A 141 12.20 -16.84 9.35
CA GLU A 141 12.96 -16.22 10.42
C GLU A 141 12.88 -14.68 10.35
N GLN A 142 13.00 -14.11 9.14
CA GLN A 142 12.88 -12.67 8.94
C GLN A 142 11.46 -12.16 9.22
N TRP A 143 10.43 -12.92 8.83
CA TRP A 143 9.04 -12.59 9.15
C TRP A 143 8.82 -12.52 10.66
N GLN A 144 9.34 -13.50 11.42
CA GLN A 144 9.24 -13.55 12.88
C GLN A 144 9.93 -12.38 13.61
N GLN A 145 10.83 -11.66 12.92
CA GLN A 145 11.46 -10.46 13.46
C GLN A 145 10.66 -9.17 13.20
N ILE A 146 9.58 -9.25 12.43
CA ILE A 146 8.71 -8.10 12.19
C ILE A 146 7.93 -7.78 13.46
N ALA A 147 7.98 -6.52 13.89
CA ALA A 147 7.15 -6.04 15.00
C ALA A 147 5.70 -5.90 14.50
N LEU A 148 4.88 -6.89 14.80
CA LEU A 148 3.47 -6.92 14.48
C LEU A 148 2.68 -6.27 15.63
N ALA A 149 1.86 -5.27 15.33
CA ALA A 149 0.96 -4.71 16.33
C ALA A 149 -0.13 -5.74 16.71
N PRO A 150 -0.67 -5.69 17.93
CA PRO A 150 -1.83 -6.50 18.27
C PRO A 150 -2.96 -6.31 17.25
N GLU A 151 -3.67 -7.39 16.93
CA GLU A 151 -4.87 -7.36 16.09
C GLU A 151 -4.62 -6.85 14.65
N TRP A 152 -3.36 -6.83 14.17
CA TRP A 152 -3.02 -6.36 12.82
C TRP A 152 -3.73 -7.13 11.70
N ASN A 153 -4.11 -8.39 11.95
CA ASN A 153 -4.73 -9.33 11.00
C ASN A 153 -6.17 -9.73 11.37
N GLU A 154 -6.83 -9.02 12.28
CA GLU A 154 -8.16 -9.40 12.81
C GLU A 154 -9.23 -9.44 11.70
N ASP A 155 -9.21 -8.49 10.78
CA ASP A 155 -10.24 -8.32 9.75
C ASP A 155 -9.95 -9.08 8.44
N ILE A 156 -8.93 -9.95 8.41
CA ILE A 156 -8.55 -10.63 7.17
C ILE A 156 -8.81 -12.14 7.24
N PRO A 157 -9.25 -12.75 6.12
CA PRO A 157 -9.45 -14.20 6.03
C PRO A 157 -8.15 -15.00 5.85
N ALA A 158 -7.03 -14.36 5.49
CA ALA A 158 -5.74 -15.03 5.34
C ALA A 158 -5.34 -15.72 6.64
N LYS A 159 -4.91 -16.98 6.54
CA LYS A 159 -4.46 -17.79 7.67
C LYS A 159 -2.98 -18.12 7.63
N VAL A 160 -2.31 -17.74 6.55
CA VAL A 160 -0.92 -18.09 6.28
C VAL A 160 -0.21 -16.92 5.62
N VAL A 161 1.05 -16.71 5.97
CA VAL A 161 1.99 -15.89 5.21
C VAL A 161 2.98 -16.79 4.48
N HIS A 162 3.03 -16.66 3.15
CA HIS A 162 3.94 -17.42 2.31
C HIS A 162 5.30 -16.72 2.25
N CYS A 163 6.32 -17.30 2.87
CA CYS A 163 7.70 -16.83 2.86
C CYS A 163 8.53 -17.59 1.80
N SER A 164 9.76 -17.13 1.53
CA SER A 164 10.63 -17.72 0.52
C SER A 164 11.08 -19.18 0.84
N ASP A 165 11.00 -19.58 2.11
CA ASP A 165 11.43 -20.90 2.63
C ASP A 165 10.30 -21.69 3.32
N GLY A 166 9.04 -21.31 3.08
CA GLY A 166 7.85 -21.98 3.58
C GLY A 166 6.86 -21.04 4.25
N ASP A 167 5.85 -21.59 4.88
CA ASP A 167 4.69 -20.87 5.38
C ASP A 167 4.79 -20.56 6.88
N VAL A 168 4.20 -19.46 7.30
CA VAL A 168 3.96 -19.09 8.70
C VAL A 168 2.46 -18.98 8.92
N GLU A 169 1.94 -19.78 9.84
CA GLU A 169 0.54 -19.72 10.24
C GLU A 169 0.26 -18.41 10.98
N LEU A 170 -0.93 -17.84 10.73
CA LEU A 170 -1.47 -16.70 11.44
C LEU A 170 -2.53 -17.17 12.45
N ASP A 171 -2.36 -16.78 13.71
CA ASP A 171 -3.29 -17.07 14.81
C ASP A 171 -4.59 -16.26 14.68
#